data_99fa11b97560f3b41508073772c19cb4
#
_entry.id   99fa11b97560f3b41508073772c19cb4
#
_cell.length_a   1.000
_cell.length_b   1.000
_cell.length_c   1.000
_cell.angle_alpha   90.00
_cell.angle_beta   90.00
_cell.angle_gamma   90.00
#
_symmetry.space_group_name_H-M   'P 1'
#
loop_
_entity.id
_entity.type
_entity.pdbx_description
1 polymer ?
#
loop_
_entity_poly.entity_id
_entity_poly.type
_entity_poly.pdbx_seq_one_letter_code
_entity_poly.pdbx_strand_id
1 'polypeptide(L)'
;MNFQPADFQSFLDAGKRAMAPLAELNALTARTLERTARYQYGVAGDLLELGVAQLQAAAGAKDFGSLLNQQAALANAFVEKTTTRSQEAMKLATEAQGEFTAWVGNATSELARKPV
;
A
#
# COMPACT_ATOMS: atom_id res chain seq x y z
N MET A 1 -21.10 -6.11 -46.46
CA MET A 1 -21.13 -6.33 -45.03
C MET A 1 -22.25 -5.49 -44.41
N ASN A 2 -23.35 -6.14 -44.05
CA ASN A 2 -24.45 -5.42 -43.44
C ASN A 2 -24.19 -5.21 -41.96
N PHE A 3 -23.82 -3.99 -41.63
CA PHE A 3 -23.59 -3.58 -40.25
C PHE A 3 -24.93 -3.24 -39.61
N GLN A 4 -25.41 -4.15 -38.75
CA GLN A 4 -26.68 -3.93 -38.08
C GLN A 4 -26.44 -3.22 -36.73
N PRO A 5 -27.41 -2.44 -36.23
CA PRO A 5 -27.28 -1.76 -34.93
C PRO A 5 -26.97 -2.72 -33.80
N ALA A 6 -27.46 -3.96 -33.84
CA ALA A 6 -27.19 -4.99 -32.85
C ALA A 6 -25.70 -5.37 -32.84
N ASP A 7 -25.04 -5.42 -34.01
CA ASP A 7 -23.61 -5.73 -34.13
C ASP A 7 -22.74 -4.62 -33.55
N PHE A 8 -23.15 -3.36 -33.77
CA PHE A 8 -22.47 -2.21 -33.22
C PHE A 8 -22.58 -2.17 -31.68
N GLN A 9 -23.76 -2.49 -31.17
CA GLN A 9 -23.99 -2.56 -29.73
C GLN A 9 -23.14 -3.67 -29.11
N SER A 10 -23.06 -4.84 -29.74
CA SER A 10 -22.21 -5.94 -29.28
C SER A 10 -20.75 -5.56 -29.27
N PHE A 11 -20.30 -4.81 -30.29
CA PHE A 11 -18.93 -4.31 -30.38
C PHE A 11 -18.61 -3.34 -29.26
N LEU A 12 -19.53 -2.41 -28.95
CA LEU A 12 -19.36 -1.48 -27.85
C LEU A 12 -19.31 -2.19 -26.50
N ASP A 13 -20.19 -3.16 -26.29
CA ASP A 13 -20.23 -3.95 -25.05
C ASP A 13 -18.94 -4.76 -24.87
N ALA A 14 -18.43 -5.35 -25.95
CA ALA A 14 -17.16 -6.07 -25.92
C ALA A 14 -16.00 -5.13 -25.58
N GLY A 15 -16.00 -3.92 -26.13
CA GLY A 15 -15.02 -2.90 -25.81
C GLY A 15 -15.06 -2.49 -24.34
N LYS A 16 -16.24 -2.28 -23.80
CA LYS A 16 -16.42 -1.95 -22.37
C LYS A 16 -15.94 -3.09 -21.47
N ARG A 17 -16.23 -4.34 -21.83
CA ARG A 17 -15.76 -5.50 -21.06
C ARG A 17 -14.24 -5.61 -21.06
N ALA A 18 -13.62 -5.33 -22.23
CA ALA A 18 -12.17 -5.37 -22.35
C ALA A 18 -11.50 -4.26 -21.54
N MET A 19 -12.17 -3.11 -21.40
CA MET A 19 -11.63 -1.96 -20.65
C MET A 19 -11.84 -2.07 -19.14
N ALA A 20 -12.84 -2.81 -18.68
CA ALA A 20 -13.14 -2.94 -17.26
C ALA A 20 -11.95 -3.50 -16.46
N PRO A 21 -11.25 -4.57 -16.87
CA PRO A 21 -10.07 -5.05 -16.16
C PRO A 21 -8.95 -4.02 -16.09
N LEU A 22 -8.76 -3.22 -17.14
CA LEU A 22 -7.74 -2.16 -17.17
C LEU A 22 -8.09 -1.04 -16.19
N ALA A 23 -9.36 -0.66 -16.11
CA ALA A 23 -9.81 0.35 -15.14
C ALA A 23 -9.63 -0.16 -13.71
N GLU A 24 -9.92 -1.42 -13.45
CA GLU A 24 -9.70 -2.05 -12.14
C GLU A 24 -8.21 -2.09 -11.80
N LEU A 25 -7.35 -2.40 -12.76
CA LEU A 25 -5.90 -2.43 -12.58
C LEU A 25 -5.39 -1.03 -12.24
N ASN A 26 -5.88 0.01 -12.91
CA ASN A 26 -5.53 1.39 -12.61
C ASN A 26 -5.93 1.77 -11.19
N ALA A 27 -7.13 1.42 -10.77
CA ALA A 27 -7.62 1.69 -9.42
C ALA A 27 -6.78 0.93 -8.37
N LEU A 28 -6.43 -0.31 -8.64
CA LEU A 28 -5.59 -1.14 -7.79
C LEU A 28 -4.19 -0.54 -7.64
N THR A 29 -3.59 -0.12 -8.76
CA THR A 29 -2.28 0.53 -8.78
C THR A 29 -2.31 1.83 -7.97
N ALA A 30 -3.33 2.65 -8.14
CA ALA A 30 -3.48 3.91 -7.41
C ALA A 30 -3.60 3.66 -5.89
N ARG A 31 -4.38 2.66 -5.47
CA ARG A 31 -4.50 2.30 -4.05
C ARG A 31 -3.19 1.79 -3.48
N THR A 32 -2.46 0.97 -4.23
CA THR A 32 -1.16 0.44 -3.81
C THR A 32 -0.15 1.56 -3.64
N LEU A 33 -0.11 2.51 -4.58
CA LEU A 33 0.76 3.68 -4.49
C LEU A 33 0.41 4.55 -3.29
N GLU A 34 -0.88 4.77 -3.04
CA GLU A 34 -1.34 5.54 -1.88
C GLU A 34 -0.92 4.87 -0.56
N ARG A 35 -1.15 3.58 -0.44
CA ARG A 35 -0.77 2.82 0.77
C ARG A 35 0.74 2.83 0.99
N THR A 36 1.51 2.67 -0.08
CA THR A 36 2.97 2.72 -0.01
C THR A 36 3.45 4.10 0.42
N ALA A 37 2.87 5.16 -0.15
CA ALA A 37 3.21 6.53 0.23
C ALA A 37 2.89 6.80 1.70
N ARG A 38 1.73 6.38 2.18
CA ARG A 38 1.34 6.52 3.59
C ARG A 38 2.30 5.78 4.51
N TYR A 39 2.72 4.58 4.11
CA TYR A 39 3.70 3.81 4.86
C TYR A 39 5.03 4.56 4.95
N GLN A 40 5.51 5.09 3.83
CA GLN A 40 6.77 5.84 3.79
C GLN A 40 6.70 7.11 4.64
N TYR A 41 5.59 7.84 4.59
CA TYR A 41 5.37 9.00 5.46
C TYR A 41 5.36 8.61 6.93
N GLY A 42 4.77 7.47 7.27
CA GLY A 42 4.77 6.94 8.63
C GLY A 42 6.18 6.63 9.11
N VAL A 43 6.99 5.99 8.30
CA VAL A 43 8.39 5.69 8.62
C VAL A 43 9.19 6.98 8.80
N ALA A 44 9.03 7.95 7.90
CA ALA A 44 9.70 9.24 8.01
C ALA A 44 9.28 9.99 9.28
N GLY A 45 7.99 9.94 9.63
CA GLY A 45 7.47 10.51 10.86
C GLY A 45 8.07 9.87 12.11
N ASP A 46 8.21 8.54 12.11
CA ASP A 46 8.84 7.80 13.21
C ASP A 46 10.30 8.21 13.40
N LEU A 47 11.04 8.36 12.30
CA LEU A 47 12.43 8.80 12.34
C LEU A 47 12.55 10.24 12.86
N LEU A 48 11.63 11.11 12.45
CA LEU A 48 11.59 12.49 12.94
C LEU A 48 11.31 12.53 14.44
N GLU A 49 10.32 11.78 14.92
CA GLU A 49 10.00 11.68 16.35
C GLU A 49 11.18 11.16 17.14
N LEU A 50 11.87 10.15 16.64
CA LEU A 50 13.05 9.60 17.28
C LEU A 50 14.16 10.65 17.36
N GLY A 51 14.40 11.39 16.29
CA GLY A 51 15.39 12.46 16.25
C GLY A 51 15.08 13.57 17.26
N VAL A 52 13.81 14.01 17.33
CA VAL A 52 13.37 15.01 18.30
C VAL A 52 13.52 14.49 19.73
N ALA A 53 13.12 13.25 19.99
CA ALA A 53 13.24 12.63 21.29
C ALA A 53 14.71 12.52 21.73
N GLN A 54 15.61 12.19 20.82
CA GLN A 54 17.06 12.17 21.08
C GLN A 54 17.57 13.54 21.48
N LEU A 55 17.18 14.60 20.77
CA LEU A 55 17.58 15.95 21.08
C LEU A 55 17.04 16.40 22.44
N GLN A 56 15.78 16.07 22.73
CA GLN A 56 15.16 16.38 24.02
C GLN A 56 15.84 15.64 25.18
N ALA A 57 16.19 14.37 24.98
CA ALA A 57 16.89 13.57 25.97
C ALA A 57 18.26 14.17 26.28
N ALA A 58 19.01 14.55 25.24
CA ALA A 58 20.33 15.16 25.39
C ALA A 58 20.25 16.52 26.10
N ALA A 59 19.25 17.35 25.77
CA ALA A 59 19.07 18.67 26.35
C ALA A 59 18.58 18.61 27.78
N GLY A 60 17.78 17.61 28.16
CA GLY A 60 17.16 17.48 29.47
C GLY A 60 17.93 16.61 30.45
N ALA A 61 19.03 15.97 30.02
CA ALA A 61 19.79 15.07 30.88
C ALA A 61 20.53 15.86 31.99
N LYS A 62 20.23 15.52 33.24
CA LYS A 62 20.87 16.18 34.39
C LYS A 62 22.09 15.42 34.90
N ASP A 63 22.16 14.11 34.62
CA ASP A 63 23.26 13.26 35.01
C ASP A 63 23.39 12.08 34.05
N PHE A 64 24.47 11.31 34.19
CA PHE A 64 24.78 10.18 33.30
C PHE A 64 23.77 9.06 33.46
N GLY A 65 23.31 8.78 34.70
CA GLY A 65 22.32 7.74 34.96
C GLY A 65 20.97 8.04 34.29
N SER A 66 20.55 9.29 34.39
CA SER A 66 19.32 9.77 33.71
C SER A 66 19.44 9.65 32.21
N LEU A 67 20.59 9.99 31.63
CA LEU A 67 20.84 9.87 30.21
C LEU A 67 20.75 8.41 29.75
N LEU A 68 21.38 7.50 30.50
CA LEU A 68 21.32 6.05 30.18
C LEU A 68 19.90 5.53 30.22
N ASN A 69 19.10 5.92 31.22
CA ASN A 69 17.70 5.48 31.29
C ASN A 69 16.87 5.99 30.11
N GLN A 70 17.10 7.24 29.71
CA GLN A 70 16.41 7.82 28.55
C GLN A 70 16.83 7.13 27.25
N GLN A 71 18.11 6.81 27.09
CA GLN A 71 18.59 6.09 25.91
C GLN A 71 18.00 4.68 25.84
N ALA A 72 17.87 3.97 26.97
CA ALA A 72 17.25 2.67 27.03
C ALA A 72 15.77 2.75 26.63
N ALA A 73 15.06 3.76 27.11
CA ALA A 73 13.64 3.98 26.75
C ALA A 73 13.50 4.28 25.26
N LEU A 74 14.39 5.10 24.70
CA LEU A 74 14.39 5.41 23.25
C LEU A 74 14.69 4.18 22.41
N ALA A 75 15.63 3.33 22.84
CA ALA A 75 15.94 2.09 22.15
C ALA A 75 14.72 1.14 22.12
N ASN A 76 14.03 1.01 23.24
CA ASN A 76 12.81 0.20 23.32
C ASN A 76 11.71 0.75 22.42
N ALA A 77 11.51 2.06 22.42
CA ALA A 77 10.53 2.72 21.56
C ALA A 77 10.89 2.51 20.08
N PHE A 78 12.16 2.58 19.72
CA PHE A 78 12.62 2.32 18.37
C PHE A 78 12.33 0.88 17.93
N VAL A 79 12.60 -0.08 18.81
CA VAL A 79 12.30 -1.50 18.52
C VAL A 79 10.81 -1.70 18.30
N GLU A 80 9.96 -1.13 19.15
CA GLU A 80 8.51 -1.22 19.01
C GLU A 80 8.03 -0.63 17.69
N LYS A 81 8.51 0.57 17.34
CA LYS A 81 8.14 1.24 16.10
C LYS A 81 8.62 0.46 14.89
N THR A 82 9.83 -0.06 14.91
CA THR A 82 10.38 -0.88 13.83
C THR A 82 9.57 -2.16 13.65
N THR A 83 9.19 -2.81 14.75
CA THR A 83 8.35 -4.01 14.71
C THR A 83 6.98 -3.71 14.10
N THR A 84 6.34 -2.63 14.54
CA THR A 84 5.04 -2.21 14.01
C THR A 84 5.13 -1.91 12.51
N ARG A 85 6.18 -1.18 12.08
CA ARG A 85 6.36 -0.86 10.66
C ARG A 85 6.66 -2.10 9.82
N SER A 86 7.41 -3.04 10.36
CA SER A 86 7.66 -4.32 9.68
C SER A 86 6.37 -5.11 9.48
N GLN A 87 5.50 -5.14 10.49
CA GLN A 87 4.19 -5.79 10.40
C GLN A 87 3.31 -5.09 9.36
N GLU A 88 3.31 -3.75 9.32
CA GLU A 88 2.59 -2.98 8.31
C GLU A 88 3.11 -3.29 6.90
N ALA A 89 4.44 -3.36 6.74
CA ALA A 89 5.05 -3.68 5.44
C ALA A 89 4.62 -5.06 4.95
N MET A 90 4.62 -6.05 5.84
CA MET A 90 4.16 -7.40 5.51
C MET A 90 2.68 -7.42 5.15
N LYS A 91 1.86 -6.70 5.89
CA LYS A 91 0.43 -6.57 5.63
C LYS A 91 0.18 -5.92 4.28
N LEU A 92 0.89 -4.83 3.96
CA LEU A 92 0.80 -4.16 2.67
C LEU A 92 1.17 -5.10 1.52
N ALA A 93 2.27 -5.84 1.67
CA ALA A 93 2.70 -6.79 0.65
C ALA A 93 1.67 -7.89 0.45
N THR A 94 1.11 -8.43 1.54
CA THR A 94 0.09 -9.48 1.48
C THR A 94 -1.21 -8.96 0.84
N GLU A 95 -1.65 -7.77 1.22
CA GLU A 95 -2.85 -7.15 0.64
C GLU A 95 -2.66 -6.87 -0.85
N ALA A 96 -1.52 -6.31 -1.24
CA ALA A 96 -1.22 -6.00 -2.64
C ALA A 96 -1.18 -7.28 -3.47
N GLN A 97 -0.56 -8.34 -2.95
CA GLN A 97 -0.49 -9.63 -3.63
C GLN A 97 -1.87 -10.26 -3.77
N GLY A 98 -2.67 -10.22 -2.70
CA GLY A 98 -4.02 -10.75 -2.71
C GLY A 98 -4.93 -10.01 -3.70
N GLU A 99 -4.87 -8.69 -3.71
CA GLU A 99 -5.64 -7.86 -4.65
C GLU A 99 -5.22 -8.09 -6.09
N PHE A 100 -3.91 -8.20 -6.34
CA PHE A 100 -3.40 -8.48 -7.68
C PHE A 100 -3.83 -9.86 -8.15
N THR A 101 -3.73 -10.88 -7.28
CA THR A 101 -4.17 -12.24 -7.60
C THR A 101 -5.66 -12.27 -7.90
N ALA A 102 -6.47 -11.58 -7.12
CA ALA A 102 -7.91 -11.47 -7.37
C ALA A 102 -8.20 -10.77 -8.70
N TRP A 103 -7.45 -9.71 -9.01
CA TRP A 103 -7.59 -9.03 -10.29
C TRP A 103 -7.25 -9.95 -11.46
N VAL A 104 -6.14 -10.70 -11.39
CA VAL A 104 -5.75 -11.66 -12.43
C VAL A 104 -6.84 -12.72 -12.62
N GLY A 105 -7.39 -13.24 -11.53
CA GLY A 105 -8.48 -14.21 -11.58
C GLY A 105 -9.72 -13.66 -12.27
N ASN A 106 -10.12 -12.44 -11.94
CA ASN A 106 -11.27 -11.77 -12.53
C ASN A 106 -11.04 -11.46 -14.01
N ALA A 107 -9.86 -10.95 -14.36
CA ALA A 107 -9.51 -10.64 -15.74
C ALA A 107 -9.50 -11.91 -16.60
N THR A 108 -8.95 -12.99 -16.07
CA THR A 108 -8.91 -14.29 -16.76
C THR A 108 -10.33 -14.83 -16.98
N SER A 109 -11.19 -14.71 -15.96
CA SER A 109 -12.59 -15.13 -16.07
C SER A 109 -13.35 -14.33 -17.12
N GLU A 110 -13.14 -13.03 -17.19
CA GLU A 110 -13.75 -12.17 -18.20
C GLU A 110 -13.29 -12.53 -19.61
N LEU A 111 -12.00 -12.80 -19.79
CA LEU A 111 -11.45 -13.20 -21.09
C LEU A 111 -11.92 -14.60 -21.50
N ALA A 112 -12.14 -15.49 -20.53
CA ALA A 112 -12.63 -16.83 -20.79
C ALA A 112 -14.13 -16.86 -21.13
N ARG A 113 -14.87 -15.80 -20.79
CA ARG A 113 -16.28 -15.68 -21.17
C ARG A 113 -16.36 -15.46 -22.67
N LYS A 114 -16.78 -16.49 -23.36
CA LYS A 114 -17.03 -16.37 -24.81
C LYS A 114 -18.25 -15.48 -25.01
N PRO A 115 -18.17 -14.49 -25.89
CA PRO A 115 -19.36 -13.74 -26.29
C PRO A 115 -20.30 -14.71 -27.01
N VAL A 116 -21.49 -14.78 -26.52
CA VAL A 116 -22.55 -15.59 -27.13
C VAL A 116 -23.16 -14.81 -28.28
#